data_5433e34f214da98e743562678cdac6be
#
_entry.id   5433e34f214da98e743562678cdac6be
#
_cell.length_a   1.000
_cell.length_b   1.000
_cell.length_c   1.000
_cell.angle_alpha   90.00
_cell.angle_beta   90.00
_cell.angle_gamma   90.00
#
_symmetry.space_group_name_H-M   'P 1'
#
loop_
_entity.id
_entity.type
_entity.pdbx_description
1 polymer ?
#
loop_
_entity_poly.entity_id
_entity_poly.type
_entity_poly.pdbx_seq_one_letter_code
_entity_poly.pdbx_strand_id
1 'polypeptide(L)'
;MRFWLILGMFPGFLTMICMYFLLKQFNLTQDGAVPGLILVYIASSGMGYYVCKGYFDTIPKALDEAARIDGASRAKVFFIMTIPLSKPIIIYTALTAFMAPWVDYIFASYVAFGNDKGYNVAVGMTRWVWTNDYQGYFTRFCAGGILVAIPVTILFLFLQKYYVEGVTGGAVKG
;
A
#
# COMPACT_ATOMS: atom_id res chain seq x y z
N MET A 1 12.25 16.61 -7.35
CA MET A 1 12.46 15.94 -6.04
C MET A 1 11.98 16.78 -4.86
N ARG A 2 12.42 18.03 -4.68
CA ARG A 2 12.00 18.91 -3.56
C ARG A 2 10.48 19.17 -3.52
N PHE A 3 9.84 19.32 -4.67
CA PHE A 3 8.39 19.56 -4.76
C PHE A 3 7.55 18.42 -4.14
N TRP A 4 7.91 17.17 -4.38
CA TRP A 4 7.23 15.99 -3.80
C TRP A 4 7.41 15.88 -2.30
N LEU A 5 8.56 16.29 -1.78
CA LEU A 5 8.79 16.33 -0.32
C LEU A 5 7.88 17.39 0.34
N ILE A 6 7.73 18.56 -0.29
CA ILE A 6 6.83 19.61 0.20
C ILE A 6 5.37 19.11 0.22
N LEU A 7 4.93 18.42 -0.84
CA LEU A 7 3.59 17.82 -0.88
C LEU A 7 3.41 16.72 0.18
N GLY A 8 4.45 15.95 0.48
CA GLY A 8 4.44 14.92 1.52
C GLY A 8 4.37 15.49 2.96
N MET A 9 4.71 16.76 3.16
CA MET A 9 4.56 17.47 4.44
C MET A 9 3.15 18.05 4.65
N PHE A 10 2.29 18.00 3.64
CA PHE A 10 0.92 18.49 3.77
C PHE A 10 0.15 17.62 4.78
N PRO A 11 -0.65 18.22 5.69
CA PRO A 11 -1.36 17.45 6.70
C PRO A 11 -2.24 16.35 6.08
N GLY A 12 -1.95 15.09 6.40
CA GLY A 12 -2.63 13.94 5.79
C GLY A 12 -4.16 13.98 5.93
N PHE A 13 -4.66 14.51 7.03
CA PHE A 13 -6.10 14.67 7.25
C PHE A 13 -6.75 15.65 6.25
N LEU A 14 -6.08 16.77 5.94
CA LEU A 14 -6.58 17.71 4.92
C LEU A 14 -6.56 17.08 3.52
N THR A 15 -5.52 16.28 3.23
CA THR A 15 -5.47 15.52 1.99
C THR A 15 -6.65 14.56 1.86
N MET A 16 -7.04 13.87 2.94
CA MET A 16 -8.20 12.97 2.96
C MET A 16 -9.50 13.73 2.68
N ILE A 17 -9.69 14.91 3.26
CA ILE A 17 -10.87 15.74 3.02
C ILE A 17 -10.94 16.17 1.54
N CYS A 18 -9.84 16.69 0.99
CA CYS A 18 -9.77 17.10 -0.42
C CYS A 18 -10.08 15.91 -1.34
N MET A 19 -9.49 14.75 -1.05
CA MET A 19 -9.68 13.54 -1.83
C MET A 19 -11.15 13.06 -1.80
N TYR A 20 -11.81 13.13 -0.62
CA TYR A 20 -13.23 12.83 -0.52
C TYR A 20 -14.08 13.73 -1.43
N PHE A 21 -13.85 15.04 -1.43
CA PHE A 21 -14.61 15.95 -2.28
C PHE A 21 -14.35 15.69 -3.78
N LEU A 22 -13.13 15.36 -4.16
CA LEU A 22 -12.82 14.95 -5.53
C LEU A 22 -13.58 13.67 -5.91
N LEU A 23 -13.52 12.64 -5.09
CA LEU A 23 -14.25 11.39 -5.33
C LEU A 23 -15.77 11.62 -5.43
N LYS A 24 -16.30 12.50 -4.59
CA LYS A 24 -17.74 12.85 -4.60
C LYS A 24 -18.16 13.48 -5.92
N GLN A 25 -17.33 14.32 -6.54
CA GLN A 25 -17.66 14.92 -7.85
C GLN A 25 -17.80 13.87 -8.95
N PHE A 26 -17.08 12.74 -8.84
CA PHE A 26 -17.13 11.64 -9.81
C PHE A 26 -18.11 10.52 -9.38
N ASN A 27 -18.94 10.72 -8.36
CA ASN A 27 -19.83 9.70 -7.77
C ASN A 27 -19.08 8.44 -7.29
N LEU A 28 -17.84 8.63 -6.82
CA LEU A 28 -16.97 7.57 -6.31
C LEU A 28 -16.96 7.50 -4.76
N THR A 29 -18.07 7.94 -4.14
CA THR A 29 -18.35 7.82 -2.70
C THR A 29 -19.64 7.05 -2.49
N GLN A 30 -19.92 6.61 -1.28
CA GLN A 30 -21.13 5.86 -0.93
C GLN A 30 -21.29 4.60 -1.82
N ASP A 31 -22.20 4.60 -2.78
CA ASP A 31 -22.41 3.48 -3.70
C ASP A 31 -21.19 3.22 -4.60
N GLY A 32 -20.44 4.27 -4.92
CA GLY A 32 -19.18 4.22 -5.67
C GLY A 32 -17.93 4.11 -4.80
N ALA A 33 -18.05 3.82 -3.49
CA ALA A 33 -16.92 3.83 -2.56
C ALA A 33 -15.83 2.82 -2.89
N VAL A 34 -16.18 1.61 -3.31
CA VAL A 34 -15.19 0.57 -3.64
C VAL A 34 -14.28 0.99 -4.80
N PRO A 35 -14.78 1.38 -5.99
CA PRO A 35 -13.91 1.89 -7.06
C PRO A 35 -13.19 3.17 -6.66
N GLY A 36 -13.78 4.04 -5.85
CA GLY A 36 -13.14 5.24 -5.31
C GLY A 36 -11.93 4.91 -4.45
N LEU A 37 -12.06 3.99 -3.51
CA LEU A 37 -10.97 3.51 -2.66
C LEU A 37 -9.86 2.84 -3.47
N ILE A 38 -10.22 2.00 -4.46
CA ILE A 38 -9.25 1.36 -5.34
C ILE A 38 -8.41 2.43 -6.06
N LEU A 39 -9.03 3.44 -6.64
CA LEU A 39 -8.33 4.53 -7.33
C LEU A 39 -7.38 5.28 -6.39
N VAL A 40 -7.81 5.59 -5.17
CA VAL A 40 -6.96 6.28 -4.20
C VAL A 40 -5.79 5.41 -3.75
N TYR A 41 -6.00 4.12 -3.46
CA TYR A 41 -4.91 3.22 -3.07
C TYR A 41 -3.88 3.04 -4.19
N ILE A 42 -4.30 3.01 -5.46
CA ILE A 42 -3.39 2.97 -6.60
C ILE A 42 -2.63 4.30 -6.71
N ALA A 43 -3.31 5.45 -6.56
CA ALA A 43 -2.71 6.76 -6.70
C ALA A 43 -1.78 7.14 -5.52
N SER A 44 -2.03 6.63 -4.32
CA SER A 44 -1.28 6.96 -3.10
C SER A 44 0.13 6.35 -3.03
N SER A 45 0.55 5.61 -4.07
CA SER A 45 1.85 4.95 -4.15
C SER A 45 3.06 5.89 -4.33
N GLY A 46 2.86 7.24 -4.27
CA GLY A 46 3.94 8.22 -4.45
C GLY A 46 5.13 8.05 -3.49
N MET A 47 4.86 7.77 -2.20
CA MET A 47 5.94 7.49 -1.23
C MET A 47 6.64 6.17 -1.57
N GLY A 48 5.90 5.15 -1.99
CA GLY A 48 6.45 3.87 -2.47
C GLY A 48 7.42 4.04 -3.64
N TYR A 49 7.15 4.99 -4.54
CA TYR A 49 8.08 5.32 -5.63
C TYR A 49 9.44 5.77 -5.12
N TYR A 50 9.51 6.61 -4.07
CA TYR A 50 10.79 7.04 -3.51
C TYR A 50 11.56 5.89 -2.87
N VAL A 51 10.86 5.01 -2.17
CA VAL A 51 11.47 3.81 -1.56
C VAL A 51 12.02 2.90 -2.66
N CYS A 52 11.23 2.62 -3.69
CA CYS A 52 11.67 1.84 -4.86
C CYS A 52 12.87 2.49 -5.55
N LYS A 53 12.78 3.80 -5.83
CA LYS A 53 13.87 4.54 -6.48
C LYS A 53 15.15 4.49 -5.65
N GLY A 54 15.06 4.69 -4.32
CA GLY A 54 16.19 4.59 -3.42
C GLY A 54 16.88 3.23 -3.49
N TYR A 55 16.11 2.15 -3.59
CA TYR A 55 16.64 0.81 -3.77
C TYR A 55 17.31 0.63 -5.14
N PHE A 56 16.65 1.04 -6.22
CA PHE A 56 17.22 0.97 -7.57
C PHE A 56 18.55 1.74 -7.68
N ASP A 57 18.69 2.86 -6.98
CA ASP A 57 19.91 3.65 -6.95
C ASP A 57 21.07 2.93 -6.21
N THR A 58 20.80 1.84 -5.48
CA THR A 58 21.83 1.00 -4.85
C THR A 58 22.41 -0.04 -5.80
N ILE A 59 21.75 -0.35 -6.91
CA ILE A 59 22.22 -1.32 -7.91
C ILE A 59 23.44 -0.71 -8.63
N PRO A 60 24.59 -1.41 -8.66
CA PRO A 60 25.80 -0.89 -9.32
C PRO A 60 25.57 -0.67 -10.82
N LYS A 61 25.82 0.54 -11.30
CA LYS A 61 25.72 0.90 -12.73
C LYS A 61 26.64 0.08 -13.62
N ALA A 62 27.76 -0.41 -13.07
CA ALA A 62 28.69 -1.27 -13.77
C ALA A 62 28.03 -2.55 -14.35
N LEU A 63 26.98 -3.06 -13.69
CA LEU A 63 26.22 -4.21 -14.20
C LEU A 63 25.44 -3.84 -15.47
N ASP A 64 24.82 -2.66 -15.49
CA ASP A 64 24.09 -2.16 -16.66
C ASP A 64 25.06 -1.88 -17.83
N GLU A 65 26.21 -1.28 -17.53
CA GLU A 65 27.25 -0.97 -18.52
C GLU A 65 27.86 -2.25 -19.11
N ALA A 66 28.21 -3.23 -18.30
CA ALA A 66 28.73 -4.50 -18.77
C ALA A 66 27.75 -5.23 -19.70
N ALA A 67 26.51 -5.35 -19.28
CA ALA A 67 25.47 -5.98 -20.09
C ALA A 67 25.23 -5.28 -21.44
N ARG A 68 25.40 -3.95 -21.47
CA ARG A 68 25.26 -3.17 -22.70
C ARG A 68 26.48 -3.35 -23.63
N ILE A 69 27.66 -3.53 -23.08
CA ILE A 69 28.87 -3.89 -23.86
C ILE A 69 28.67 -5.26 -24.51
N ASP A 70 28.00 -6.20 -23.79
CA ASP A 70 27.64 -7.52 -24.32
C ASP A 70 26.46 -7.46 -25.33
N GLY A 71 26.00 -6.27 -25.71
CA GLY A 71 24.99 -6.08 -26.75
C GLY A 71 23.54 -6.20 -26.24
N ALA A 72 23.31 -6.23 -24.91
CA ALA A 72 21.95 -6.27 -24.38
C ALA A 72 21.23 -4.92 -24.55
N SER A 73 19.97 -4.97 -25.02
CA SER A 73 19.12 -3.79 -25.07
C SER A 73 18.73 -3.33 -23.66
N ARG A 74 18.36 -2.05 -23.47
CA ARG A 74 17.91 -1.50 -22.18
C ARG A 74 16.75 -2.29 -21.59
N ALA A 75 15.80 -2.71 -22.42
CA ALA A 75 14.66 -3.53 -21.99
C ALA A 75 15.16 -4.90 -21.48
N LYS A 76 16.08 -5.55 -22.18
CA LYS A 76 16.64 -6.84 -21.78
C LYS A 76 17.35 -6.74 -20.44
N VAL A 77 18.20 -5.72 -20.24
CA VAL A 77 18.87 -5.46 -18.95
C VAL A 77 17.85 -5.24 -17.83
N PHE A 78 16.79 -4.43 -18.07
CA PHE A 78 15.75 -4.17 -17.09
C PHE A 78 15.04 -5.44 -16.64
N PHE A 79 14.53 -6.27 -17.57
CA PHE A 79 13.75 -7.45 -17.21
C PHE A 79 14.58 -8.62 -16.71
N ILE A 80 15.82 -8.81 -17.21
CA ILE A 80 16.65 -9.97 -16.87
C ILE A 80 17.56 -9.70 -15.69
N MET A 81 17.98 -8.46 -15.45
CA MET A 81 18.90 -8.11 -14.37
C MET A 81 18.26 -7.21 -13.31
N THR A 82 17.72 -6.05 -13.71
CA THR A 82 17.25 -5.06 -12.73
C THR A 82 16.04 -5.58 -11.94
N ILE A 83 15.04 -6.16 -12.57
CA ILE A 83 13.85 -6.71 -11.90
C ILE A 83 14.19 -7.84 -10.93
N PRO A 84 14.99 -8.87 -11.31
CA PRO A 84 15.39 -9.92 -10.37
C PRO A 84 16.22 -9.41 -9.18
N LEU A 85 17.16 -8.49 -9.41
CA LEU A 85 17.93 -7.86 -8.34
C LEU A 85 17.06 -6.99 -7.42
N SER A 86 15.97 -6.45 -7.93
CA SER A 86 15.03 -5.61 -7.19
C SER A 86 13.88 -6.40 -6.54
N LYS A 87 13.90 -7.73 -6.60
CA LYS A 87 12.87 -8.59 -6.03
C LYS A 87 12.50 -8.23 -4.58
N PRO A 88 13.44 -7.93 -3.65
CA PRO A 88 13.09 -7.57 -2.28
C PRO A 88 12.20 -6.33 -2.21
N ILE A 89 12.54 -5.26 -2.92
CA ILE A 89 11.76 -4.02 -2.87
C ILE A 89 10.41 -4.14 -3.57
N ILE A 90 10.33 -4.92 -4.64
CA ILE A 90 9.07 -5.19 -5.35
C ILE A 90 8.10 -5.93 -4.42
N ILE A 91 8.58 -6.97 -3.73
CA ILE A 91 7.78 -7.73 -2.77
C ILE A 91 7.37 -6.85 -1.57
N TYR A 92 8.29 -6.05 -1.03
CA TYR A 92 7.99 -5.08 0.02
C TYR A 92 6.85 -4.13 -0.39
N THR A 93 6.94 -3.55 -1.58
CA THR A 93 5.94 -2.60 -2.08
C THR A 93 4.60 -3.29 -2.33
N ALA A 94 4.60 -4.49 -2.90
CA ALA A 94 3.39 -5.28 -3.10
C ALA A 94 2.71 -5.66 -1.77
N LEU A 95 3.50 -6.07 -0.76
CA LEU A 95 3.00 -6.42 0.57
C LEU A 95 2.38 -5.20 1.27
N THR A 96 3.08 -4.06 1.28
CA THR A 96 2.56 -2.84 1.91
C THR A 96 1.30 -2.32 1.22
N ALA A 97 1.25 -2.36 -0.11
CA ALA A 97 0.06 -1.99 -0.87
C ALA A 97 -1.12 -2.94 -0.62
N PHE A 98 -0.88 -4.24 -0.46
CA PHE A 98 -1.90 -5.22 -0.11
C PHE A 98 -2.44 -4.99 1.32
N MET A 99 -1.56 -4.67 2.28
CA MET A 99 -1.96 -4.50 3.68
C MET A 99 -2.68 -3.17 3.95
N ALA A 100 -2.42 -2.13 3.18
CA ALA A 100 -2.98 -0.80 3.41
C ALA A 100 -4.52 -0.78 3.54
N PRO A 101 -5.31 -1.40 2.63
CA PRO A 101 -6.77 -1.44 2.74
C PRO A 101 -7.30 -2.20 3.96
N TRP A 102 -6.53 -3.12 4.54
CA TRP A 102 -6.96 -3.95 5.68
C TRP A 102 -6.98 -3.16 7.00
N VAL A 103 -6.18 -2.10 7.09
CA VAL A 103 -6.05 -1.27 8.30
C VAL A 103 -6.64 0.13 8.14
N ASP A 104 -7.02 0.54 6.94
CA ASP A 104 -7.59 1.86 6.69
C ASP A 104 -9.06 1.92 7.16
N TYR A 105 -9.25 2.40 8.37
CA TYR A 105 -10.56 2.68 8.92
C TYR A 105 -11.02 4.10 8.58
N ILE A 106 -10.16 5.10 8.77
CA ILE A 106 -10.56 6.52 8.77
C ILE A 106 -11.05 6.94 7.39
N PHE A 107 -10.20 6.80 6.38
CA PHE A 107 -10.55 7.25 5.03
C PHE A 107 -11.63 6.39 4.39
N ALA A 108 -11.55 5.06 4.57
CA ALA A 108 -12.54 4.15 4.03
C ALA A 108 -13.93 4.38 4.63
N SER A 109 -14.06 4.62 5.95
CA SER A 109 -15.34 4.93 6.59
C SER A 109 -15.93 6.25 6.08
N TYR A 110 -15.06 7.23 5.81
CA TYR A 110 -15.46 8.54 5.32
C TYR A 110 -15.96 8.47 3.87
N VAL A 111 -15.28 7.71 3.01
CA VAL A 111 -15.68 7.51 1.60
C VAL A 111 -16.96 6.69 1.49
N ALA A 112 -17.11 5.64 2.28
CA ALA A 112 -18.32 4.82 2.31
C ALA A 112 -19.52 5.52 2.93
N PHE A 113 -19.31 6.44 3.86
CA PHE A 113 -20.32 7.30 4.54
C PHE A 113 -21.62 6.57 4.91
N GLY A 114 -21.51 5.43 5.61
CA GLY A 114 -22.65 4.67 6.09
C GLY A 114 -23.22 3.65 5.10
N ASN A 115 -22.75 3.58 3.86
CA ASN A 115 -23.12 2.55 2.92
C ASN A 115 -22.28 1.27 3.16
N ASP A 116 -22.93 0.21 3.61
CA ASP A 116 -22.29 -1.06 3.97
C ASP A 116 -21.64 -1.78 2.79
N LYS A 117 -22.11 -1.55 1.57
CA LYS A 117 -21.49 -2.10 0.34
C LYS A 117 -20.10 -1.52 0.06
N GLY A 118 -19.80 -0.36 0.64
CA GLY A 118 -18.50 0.30 0.49
C GLY A 118 -17.50 -0.02 1.61
N TYR A 119 -17.85 -0.86 2.58
CA TYR A 119 -16.95 -1.14 3.70
C TYR A 119 -15.81 -2.06 3.32
N ASN A 120 -14.61 -1.66 3.71
CA ASN A 120 -13.48 -2.57 3.80
C ASN A 120 -13.53 -3.36 5.12
N VAL A 121 -12.56 -4.24 5.33
CA VAL A 121 -12.48 -5.11 6.51
C VAL A 121 -12.43 -4.29 7.81
N ALA A 122 -11.62 -3.23 7.86
CA ALA A 122 -11.46 -2.39 9.05
C ALA A 122 -12.76 -1.70 9.45
N VAL A 123 -13.47 -1.11 8.48
CA VAL A 123 -14.76 -0.45 8.72
C VAL A 123 -15.82 -1.45 9.14
N GLY A 124 -15.93 -2.58 8.45
CA GLY A 124 -16.91 -3.63 8.77
C GLY A 124 -16.72 -4.18 10.18
N MET A 125 -15.49 -4.48 10.57
CA MET A 125 -15.20 -4.98 11.92
C MET A 125 -15.47 -3.93 13.01
N THR A 126 -15.10 -2.68 12.78
CA THR A 126 -15.33 -1.61 13.77
C THR A 126 -16.81 -1.36 14.02
N ARG A 127 -17.66 -1.54 13.01
CA ARG A 127 -19.12 -1.43 13.15
C ARG A 127 -19.69 -2.42 14.17
N TRP A 128 -19.10 -3.61 14.30
CA TRP A 128 -19.55 -4.59 15.30
C TRP A 128 -19.29 -4.14 16.73
N VAL A 129 -18.29 -3.32 16.99
CA VAL A 129 -17.98 -2.79 18.31
C VAL A 129 -18.89 -1.60 18.68
N TRP A 130 -19.35 -0.85 17.69
CA TRP A 130 -20.13 0.38 17.91
C TRP A 130 -21.65 0.16 17.91
N THR A 131 -22.13 -1.08 17.84
CA THR A 131 -23.55 -1.41 17.93
C THR A 131 -24.03 -1.48 19.39
N ASN A 132 -25.31 -1.14 19.61
CA ASN A 132 -25.91 -1.15 20.94
C ASN A 132 -26.00 -2.55 21.60
N ASP A 133 -25.90 -3.62 20.79
CA ASP A 133 -25.80 -5.01 21.30
C ASP A 133 -24.34 -5.42 21.41
N TYR A 134 -23.66 -4.85 22.41
CA TYR A 134 -22.23 -5.04 22.64
C TYR A 134 -21.85 -6.53 22.87
N GLN A 135 -22.66 -7.30 23.60
CA GLN A 135 -22.29 -8.68 23.95
C GLN A 135 -22.27 -9.63 22.75
N GLY A 136 -23.28 -9.54 21.89
CA GLY A 136 -23.36 -10.40 20.70
C GLY A 136 -22.34 -10.05 19.62
N TYR A 137 -22.12 -8.77 19.40
CA TYR A 137 -21.22 -8.30 18.33
C TYR A 137 -19.75 -8.29 18.71
N PHE A 138 -19.41 -8.17 20.02
CA PHE A 138 -18.01 -8.27 20.47
C PHE A 138 -17.40 -9.63 20.17
N THR A 139 -18.13 -10.70 20.37
CA THR A 139 -17.69 -12.06 20.00
C THR A 139 -17.43 -12.18 18.49
N ARG A 140 -18.32 -11.59 17.67
CA ARG A 140 -18.13 -11.54 16.20
C ARG A 140 -16.90 -10.73 15.82
N PHE A 141 -16.66 -9.59 16.47
CA PHE A 141 -15.46 -8.79 16.28
C PHE A 141 -14.19 -9.59 16.57
N CYS A 142 -14.14 -10.30 17.72
CA CYS A 142 -13.00 -11.14 18.07
C CYS A 142 -12.78 -12.29 17.08
N ALA A 143 -13.85 -12.98 16.68
CA ALA A 143 -13.78 -14.04 15.67
C ALA A 143 -13.33 -13.50 14.31
N GLY A 144 -13.87 -12.36 13.88
CA GLY A 144 -13.46 -11.65 12.67
C GLY A 144 -11.99 -11.26 12.72
N GLY A 145 -11.50 -10.75 13.86
CA GLY A 145 -10.09 -10.41 14.06
C GLY A 145 -9.16 -11.60 13.83
N ILE A 146 -9.52 -12.77 14.35
CA ILE A 146 -8.76 -14.01 14.12
C ILE A 146 -8.77 -14.37 12.63
N LEU A 147 -9.94 -14.36 11.99
CA LEU A 147 -10.07 -14.68 10.57
C LEU A 147 -9.27 -13.73 9.67
N VAL A 148 -9.23 -12.44 10.00
CA VAL A 148 -8.44 -11.42 9.30
C VAL A 148 -6.94 -11.59 9.54
N ALA A 149 -6.54 -11.94 10.78
CA ALA A 149 -5.15 -12.14 11.13
C ALA A 149 -4.50 -13.32 10.37
N ILE A 150 -5.25 -14.38 10.09
CA ILE A 150 -4.73 -15.59 9.41
C ILE A 150 -4.10 -15.25 8.05
N PRO A 151 -4.83 -14.71 7.05
CA PRO A 151 -4.26 -14.47 5.72
C PRO A 151 -3.14 -13.44 5.76
N VAL A 152 -3.25 -12.40 6.61
CA VAL A 152 -2.23 -11.36 6.76
C VAL A 152 -0.95 -11.95 7.37
N THR A 153 -1.08 -12.75 8.43
CA THR A 153 0.07 -13.40 9.09
C THR A 153 0.75 -14.39 8.15
N ILE A 154 -0.02 -15.23 7.45
CA ILE A 154 0.52 -16.19 6.48
C ILE A 154 1.32 -15.46 5.40
N LEU A 155 0.74 -14.43 4.81
CA LEU A 155 1.41 -13.64 3.78
C LEU A 155 2.68 -12.97 4.32
N PHE A 156 2.62 -12.39 5.52
CA PHE A 156 3.76 -11.76 6.17
C PHE A 156 4.88 -12.76 6.43
N LEU A 157 4.59 -13.93 6.98
CA LEU A 157 5.59 -14.96 7.27
C LEU A 157 6.32 -15.45 6.01
N PHE A 158 5.61 -15.58 4.89
CA PHE A 158 6.23 -15.96 3.62
C PHE A 158 7.11 -14.85 3.04
N LEU A 159 6.75 -13.59 3.26
CA LEU A 159 7.39 -12.45 2.61
C LEU A 159 8.34 -11.67 3.53
N GLN A 160 8.36 -11.96 4.85
CA GLN A 160 9.14 -11.21 5.85
C GLN A 160 10.64 -11.10 5.52
N LYS A 161 11.26 -12.13 4.94
CA LYS A 161 12.67 -12.09 4.52
C LYS A 161 12.93 -10.98 3.48
N TYR A 162 12.02 -10.82 2.52
CA TYR A 162 12.13 -9.78 1.50
C TYR A 162 11.79 -8.40 2.06
N TYR A 163 10.90 -8.33 3.05
CA TYR A 163 10.59 -7.10 3.77
C TYR A 163 11.84 -6.55 4.47
N VAL A 164 12.54 -7.41 5.22
CA VAL A 164 13.78 -7.02 5.93
C VAL A 164 14.86 -6.58 4.93
N GLU A 165 15.11 -7.35 3.88
CA GLU A 165 16.08 -7.01 2.84
C GLU A 165 15.73 -5.70 2.11
N GLY A 166 14.43 -5.46 1.83
CA GLY A 166 13.96 -4.25 1.18
C GLY A 166 14.15 -2.99 2.03
N VAL A 167 13.90 -3.08 3.34
CA VAL A 167 14.06 -1.95 4.27
C VAL A 167 15.53 -1.68 4.57
N THR A 168 16.33 -2.72 4.80
CA THR A 168 17.75 -2.58 5.18
C THR A 168 18.65 -2.24 4.00
N GLY A 169 18.34 -2.74 2.79
CA GLY A 169 19.10 -2.46 1.58
C GLY A 169 19.19 -0.97 1.20
N GLY A 170 18.18 -0.17 1.62
CA GLY A 170 18.21 1.29 1.46
C GLY A 170 18.92 2.04 2.60
N ALA A 171 19.15 1.39 3.74
CA ALA A 171 19.71 2.01 4.95
C ALA A 171 21.24 1.82 5.07
N VAL A 172 21.82 0.82 4.38
CA VAL A 172 23.26 0.54 4.43
C VAL A 172 23.98 1.34 3.33
N LYS A 173 24.04 2.64 3.50
CA LYS A 173 25.09 3.51 2.93
C LYS A 173 25.76 4.18 4.10
N GLY A 174 26.71 3.49 4.69
CA GLY A 174 27.77 4.03 5.50
C GLY A 174 29.05 3.97 4.73
#